data_21948028fa3ebbbea90c29502b7e08fd
#
_entry.id   21948028fa3ebbbea90c29502b7e08fd
#
_cell.length_a   1.000
_cell.length_b   1.000
_cell.length_c   1.000
_cell.angle_alpha   90.00
_cell.angle_beta   90.00
_cell.angle_gamma   90.00
#
_symmetry.space_group_name_H-M   'P 1'
#
loop_
_entity.id
_entity.type
_entity.pdbx_description
1 polymer ?
#
loop_
_entity_poly.entity_id
_entity_poly.type
_entity_poly.pdbx_seq_one_letter_code
_entity_poly.pdbx_strand_id
1 'polypeptide(L)'
;MLELKNISKSFGDIVAVDDLSLRVEDGEFFVILGPTGAGKTTTLRIVMGLEKPDSGAVYYDGQEITHLSPPLRNFAFMFESHNLYPVLDVYDNLAFPLRSPLFRVPEEEVRKRVESIAAELHITHLLKRKVSHLSGGEQQRVALGRALIRKPRIYILDEPISSLDYKLREELQTEFKRIHEEYGITILSATHDNISAMAMASRIGIMERGRIIQVGTPREIYIDPVSVSVARIIGAPSMNFLECNLAEEKLFVEGDRDLPIPIASSTFRALKGRVGEQGKVLVGIWPESVLVSKEMNEGWLEAVVENVEYHGAERFVNLTLGEQSIKALLADEVNPQHGSEVFVNLSEEKLYFFSVDTGMRIYLK
;
A
#
# COMPACT_ATOMS: atom_id res chain seq x y z
N MET A 1 13.00 1.20 18.44
CA MET A 1 11.56 1.03 18.27
C MET A 1 10.85 2.37 18.31
N LEU A 2 9.99 2.68 17.32
CA LEU A 2 9.19 3.91 17.24
C LEU A 2 7.73 3.60 17.63
N GLU A 3 7.13 4.44 18.48
CA GLU A 3 5.70 4.34 18.84
C GLU A 3 5.02 5.71 18.72
N LEU A 4 3.84 5.70 18.10
CA LEU A 4 2.87 6.79 18.12
C LEU A 4 1.72 6.38 19.03
N LYS A 5 1.32 7.24 19.97
CA LYS A 5 0.22 6.96 20.90
C LYS A 5 -0.83 8.05 20.84
N ASN A 6 -2.03 7.66 20.38
CA ASN A 6 -3.24 8.48 20.30
C ASN A 6 -3.00 9.85 19.63
N ILE A 7 -2.23 9.84 18.54
CA ILE A 7 -1.88 11.04 17.77
C ILE A 7 -3.13 11.57 17.07
N SER A 8 -3.45 12.84 17.32
CA SER A 8 -4.45 13.58 16.56
C SER A 8 -3.88 14.90 16.06
N LYS A 9 -4.32 15.29 14.83
CA LYS A 9 -3.92 16.53 14.19
C LYS A 9 -5.01 17.04 13.27
N SER A 10 -5.37 18.30 13.45
CA SER A 10 -6.32 19.01 12.59
C SER A 10 -5.70 20.26 11.99
N PHE A 11 -6.17 20.66 10.81
CA PHE A 11 -5.86 21.91 10.15
C PHE A 11 -7.18 22.65 9.86
N GLY A 12 -7.52 23.60 10.73
CA GLY A 12 -8.87 24.18 10.73
C GLY A 12 -9.92 23.10 10.97
N ASP A 13 -10.87 22.99 10.05
CA ASP A 13 -11.97 22.00 10.13
C ASP A 13 -11.59 20.60 9.59
N ILE A 14 -10.38 20.45 9.05
CA ILE A 14 -9.92 19.18 8.46
C ILE A 14 -9.16 18.37 9.50
N VAL A 15 -9.70 17.21 9.90
CA VAL A 15 -9.00 16.23 10.73
C VAL A 15 -8.09 15.41 9.84
N ALA A 16 -6.77 15.65 9.92
CA ALA A 16 -5.78 14.97 9.11
C ALA A 16 -5.31 13.66 9.72
N VAL A 17 -5.21 13.59 11.06
CA VAL A 17 -4.89 12.39 11.83
C VAL A 17 -5.83 12.32 13.01
N ASP A 18 -6.44 11.16 13.26
CA ASP A 18 -7.50 10.96 14.24
C ASP A 18 -7.20 9.73 15.11
N ASP A 19 -6.79 9.99 16.35
CA ASP A 19 -6.50 8.98 17.38
C ASP A 19 -5.59 7.82 16.89
N LEU A 20 -4.55 8.17 16.10
CA LEU A 20 -3.66 7.21 15.48
C LEU A 20 -2.66 6.65 16.50
N SER A 21 -2.65 5.32 16.64
CA SER A 21 -1.63 4.59 17.38
C SER A 21 -0.93 3.60 16.44
N LEU A 22 0.40 3.61 16.45
CA LEU A 22 1.22 2.81 15.56
C LEU A 22 2.54 2.44 16.23
N ARG A 23 3.02 1.23 15.97
CA ARG A 23 4.32 0.76 16.42
C ARG A 23 5.13 0.23 15.26
N VAL A 24 6.38 0.70 15.13
CA VAL A 24 7.37 0.26 14.15
C VAL A 24 8.56 -0.32 14.91
N GLU A 25 8.88 -1.58 14.63
CA GLU A 25 9.99 -2.28 15.28
C GLU A 25 11.35 -1.87 14.69
N ASP A 26 12.42 -2.11 15.43
CA ASP A 26 13.76 -1.88 14.88
C ASP A 26 14.07 -2.89 13.76
N GLY A 27 14.68 -2.39 12.70
CA GLY A 27 14.95 -3.19 11.51
C GLY A 27 13.70 -3.56 10.70
N GLU A 28 12.57 -2.89 10.90
CA GLU A 28 11.33 -3.10 10.15
C GLU A 28 11.23 -2.14 8.97
N PHE A 29 10.75 -2.63 7.81
CA PHE A 29 10.27 -1.79 6.72
C PHE A 29 8.75 -1.69 6.85
N PHE A 30 8.28 -0.64 7.53
CA PHE A 30 6.85 -0.37 7.72
C PHE A 30 6.35 0.61 6.67
N VAL A 31 5.22 0.26 6.00
CA VAL A 31 4.59 1.12 5.00
C VAL A 31 3.19 1.54 5.46
N ILE A 32 2.93 2.84 5.49
CA ILE A 32 1.57 3.39 5.61
C ILE A 32 1.00 3.48 4.20
N LEU A 33 0.04 2.62 3.88
CA LEU A 33 -0.65 2.56 2.58
C LEU A 33 -2.05 3.16 2.70
N GLY A 34 -2.44 3.99 1.76
CA GLY A 34 -3.79 4.55 1.74
C GLY A 34 -3.98 5.58 0.64
N PRO A 35 -5.23 6.02 0.37
CA PRO A 35 -5.52 6.99 -0.66
C PRO A 35 -4.90 8.36 -0.38
N THR A 36 -4.86 9.21 -1.42
CA THR A 36 -4.46 10.60 -1.25
C THR A 36 -5.40 11.30 -0.25
N GLY A 37 -4.82 12.10 0.65
CA GLY A 37 -5.61 12.77 1.70
C GLY A 37 -5.92 11.90 2.93
N ALA A 38 -5.45 10.65 3.01
CA ALA A 38 -5.69 9.78 4.16
C ALA A 38 -4.97 10.23 5.47
N GLY A 39 -4.01 11.17 5.39
CA GLY A 39 -3.23 11.65 6.55
C GLY A 39 -1.79 11.14 6.62
N LYS A 40 -1.34 10.35 5.63
CA LYS A 40 -0.01 9.71 5.58
C LYS A 40 1.15 10.68 5.76
N THR A 41 1.25 11.69 4.88
CA THR A 41 2.29 12.73 4.95
C THR A 41 2.28 13.49 6.27
N THR A 42 1.09 13.80 6.81
CA THR A 42 0.94 14.47 8.10
C THR A 42 1.50 13.59 9.22
N THR A 43 1.21 12.30 9.21
CA THR A 43 1.77 11.32 10.16
C THR A 43 3.29 11.29 10.09
N LEU A 44 3.88 11.20 8.89
CA LEU A 44 5.33 11.22 8.71
C LEU A 44 5.95 12.53 9.21
N ARG A 45 5.32 13.69 8.94
CA ARG A 45 5.78 15.01 9.42
C ARG A 45 5.75 15.11 10.94
N ILE A 46 4.75 14.53 11.59
CA ILE A 46 4.67 14.45 13.07
C ILE A 46 5.80 13.58 13.62
N VAL A 47 6.06 12.41 13.02
CA VAL A 47 7.17 11.53 13.41
C VAL A 47 8.51 12.24 13.25
N MET A 48 8.69 13.02 12.18
CA MET A 48 9.92 13.77 11.93
C MET A 48 10.07 14.99 12.87
N GLY A 49 8.96 15.48 13.48
CA GLY A 49 8.92 16.71 14.29
C GLY A 49 8.83 17.99 13.45
N LEU A 50 8.44 17.87 12.18
CA LEU A 50 8.13 18.98 11.29
C LEU A 50 6.72 19.54 11.53
N GLU A 51 5.85 18.71 12.08
CA GLU A 51 4.49 19.07 12.49
C GLU A 51 4.27 18.65 13.95
N LYS A 52 3.60 19.49 14.72
CA LYS A 52 3.28 19.20 16.11
C LYS A 52 1.87 18.59 16.18
N PRO A 53 1.70 17.43 16.85
CA PRO A 53 0.36 16.89 17.07
C PRO A 53 -0.44 17.80 18.01
N ASP A 54 -1.77 17.78 17.89
CA ASP A 54 -2.69 18.48 18.77
C ASP A 54 -2.89 17.70 20.07
N SER A 55 -2.84 16.36 19.99
CA SER A 55 -2.82 15.45 21.13
C SER A 55 -2.03 14.19 20.84
N GLY A 56 -1.75 13.40 21.87
CA GLY A 56 -0.93 12.20 21.79
C GLY A 56 0.57 12.50 21.85
N ALA A 57 1.37 11.44 21.75
CA ALA A 57 2.82 11.54 21.87
C ALA A 57 3.58 10.56 20.98
N VAL A 58 4.78 10.96 20.56
CA VAL A 58 5.73 10.14 19.79
C VAL A 58 6.85 9.68 20.71
N TYR A 59 7.12 8.39 20.70
CA TYR A 59 8.19 7.76 21.49
C TYR A 59 9.21 7.10 20.58
N TYR A 60 10.47 7.17 20.98
CA TYR A 60 11.55 6.40 20.39
C TYR A 60 12.37 5.73 21.49
N ASP A 61 12.53 4.40 21.42
CA ASP A 61 13.18 3.58 22.45
C ASP A 61 12.62 3.85 23.87
N GLY A 62 11.31 4.00 23.97
CA GLY A 62 10.60 4.26 25.23
C GLY A 62 10.72 5.70 25.74
N GLN A 63 11.48 6.57 25.08
CA GLN A 63 11.60 7.98 25.45
C GLN A 63 10.66 8.83 24.59
N GLU A 64 9.94 9.75 25.25
CA GLU A 64 9.11 10.69 24.54
C GLU A 64 9.95 11.73 23.79
N ILE A 65 9.71 11.82 22.48
CA ILE A 65 10.42 12.73 21.56
C ILE A 65 9.50 13.78 20.93
N THR A 66 8.24 13.87 21.35
CA THR A 66 7.23 14.78 20.77
C THR A 66 7.72 16.22 20.73
N HIS A 67 8.37 16.68 21.81
CA HIS A 67 8.88 18.04 22.00
C HIS A 67 10.22 18.30 21.30
N LEU A 68 10.92 17.26 20.81
CA LEU A 68 12.22 17.41 20.17
C LEU A 68 12.07 17.95 18.75
N SER A 69 12.93 18.92 18.42
CA SER A 69 13.06 19.42 17.04
C SER A 69 13.63 18.35 16.10
N PRO A 70 13.37 18.41 14.77
CA PRO A 70 13.81 17.42 13.80
C PRO A 70 15.29 17.03 13.86
N PRO A 71 16.24 18.00 14.01
CA PRO A 71 17.65 17.63 14.09
C PRO A 71 18.02 16.77 15.30
N LEU A 72 17.30 16.94 16.43
CA LEU A 72 17.57 16.19 17.67
C LEU A 72 16.99 14.78 17.65
N ARG A 73 16.01 14.49 16.78
CA ARG A 73 15.47 13.15 16.60
C ARG A 73 16.45 12.24 15.87
N ASN A 74 17.37 12.79 15.10
CA ASN A 74 18.34 12.07 14.28
C ASN A 74 17.69 11.06 13.30
N PHE A 75 16.56 11.46 12.70
CA PHE A 75 15.89 10.73 11.63
C PHE A 75 16.28 11.33 10.27
N ALA A 76 16.29 10.54 9.19
CA ALA A 76 16.37 11.04 7.83
C ALA A 76 14.98 11.15 7.23
N PHE A 77 14.73 12.20 6.46
CA PHE A 77 13.46 12.40 5.74
C PHE A 77 13.72 12.57 4.25
N MET A 78 13.02 11.79 3.45
CA MET A 78 12.94 11.96 2.01
C MET A 78 11.55 12.43 1.63
N PHE A 79 11.48 13.62 1.04
CA PHE A 79 10.24 14.23 0.57
C PHE A 79 9.89 13.71 -0.83
N GLU A 80 8.61 13.67 -1.17
CA GLU A 80 8.09 13.37 -2.51
C GLU A 80 8.78 14.22 -3.61
N SER A 81 9.00 15.51 -3.34
CA SER A 81 9.63 16.46 -4.28
C SER A 81 11.15 16.43 -4.30
N HIS A 82 11.79 15.39 -3.73
CA HIS A 82 13.24 15.18 -3.60
C HIS A 82 13.99 16.28 -2.82
N ASN A 83 13.56 17.54 -2.88
CA ASN A 83 14.11 18.72 -2.20
C ASN A 83 15.65 18.82 -2.25
N LEU A 84 16.24 18.53 -3.43
CA LEU A 84 17.67 18.74 -3.66
C LEU A 84 18.01 20.23 -3.69
N TYR A 85 19.22 20.57 -3.26
CA TYR A 85 19.71 21.94 -3.32
C TYR A 85 20.13 22.28 -4.76
N PRO A 86 19.38 23.12 -5.50
CA PRO A 86 19.58 23.28 -6.93
C PRO A 86 20.88 24.00 -7.30
N VAL A 87 21.45 24.76 -6.37
CA VAL A 87 22.71 25.49 -6.55
C VAL A 87 23.93 24.59 -6.38
N LEU A 88 23.78 23.44 -5.71
CA LEU A 88 24.84 22.48 -5.45
C LEU A 88 24.92 21.42 -6.56
N ASP A 89 26.11 20.85 -6.75
CA ASP A 89 26.26 19.63 -7.53
C ASP A 89 25.82 18.39 -6.74
N VAL A 90 25.90 17.19 -7.35
CA VAL A 90 25.56 15.93 -6.73
C VAL A 90 26.45 15.64 -5.52
N TYR A 91 27.78 15.86 -5.65
CA TYR A 91 28.71 15.64 -4.56
C TYR A 91 28.35 16.48 -3.34
N ASP A 92 28.13 17.77 -3.52
CA ASP A 92 27.81 18.68 -2.43
C ASP A 92 26.40 18.42 -1.83
N ASN A 93 25.43 17.99 -2.64
CA ASN A 93 24.13 17.53 -2.12
C ASN A 93 24.28 16.31 -1.18
N LEU A 94 25.11 15.34 -1.56
CA LEU A 94 25.40 14.16 -0.73
C LEU A 94 26.23 14.54 0.52
N ALA A 95 27.23 15.41 0.36
CA ALA A 95 28.11 15.84 1.45
C ALA A 95 27.43 16.74 2.48
N PHE A 96 26.38 17.48 2.08
CA PHE A 96 25.73 18.50 2.89
C PHE A 96 25.34 18.04 4.31
N PRO A 97 24.68 16.88 4.49
CA PRO A 97 24.31 16.40 5.83
C PRO A 97 25.52 16.16 6.74
N LEU A 98 26.65 15.73 6.19
CA LEU A 98 27.87 15.40 6.93
C LEU A 98 28.69 16.66 7.33
N ARG A 99 28.42 17.80 6.69
CA ARG A 99 29.03 19.09 6.99
C ARG A 99 28.20 19.95 7.95
N SER A 100 26.97 19.46 8.29
CA SER A 100 26.10 20.13 9.26
C SER A 100 26.77 20.24 10.63
N PRO A 101 26.64 21.37 11.36
CA PRO A 101 27.26 21.54 12.69
C PRO A 101 26.98 20.42 13.68
N LEU A 102 25.79 19.81 13.63
CA LEU A 102 25.38 18.70 14.53
C LEU A 102 25.99 17.33 14.14
N PHE A 103 26.40 17.16 12.87
CA PHE A 103 26.82 15.87 12.35
C PHE A 103 28.15 15.94 11.60
N ARG A 104 28.89 17.01 11.85
CA ARG A 104 30.14 17.30 11.13
C ARG A 104 31.17 16.21 11.32
N VAL A 105 31.67 15.67 10.21
CA VAL A 105 32.80 14.75 10.17
C VAL A 105 33.97 15.37 9.38
N PRO A 106 35.21 14.87 9.53
CA PRO A 106 36.35 15.31 8.73
C PRO A 106 36.12 15.17 7.23
N GLU A 107 36.66 16.10 6.42
CA GLU A 107 36.42 16.12 4.97
C GLU A 107 36.92 14.85 4.24
N GLU A 108 37.95 14.19 4.77
CA GLU A 108 38.39 12.90 4.26
C GLU A 108 37.31 11.81 4.43
N GLU A 109 36.62 11.80 5.56
CA GLU A 109 35.51 10.89 5.82
C GLU A 109 34.27 11.24 4.97
N VAL A 110 34.00 12.56 4.77
CA VAL A 110 32.96 13.03 3.84
C VAL A 110 33.19 12.44 2.46
N ARG A 111 34.43 12.58 1.93
CA ARG A 111 34.77 12.07 0.61
C ARG A 111 34.57 10.55 0.51
N LYS A 112 35.07 9.79 1.47
CA LYS A 112 34.93 8.33 1.49
C LYS A 112 33.46 7.91 1.46
N ARG A 113 32.61 8.54 2.29
CA ARG A 113 31.17 8.21 2.35
C ARG A 113 30.44 8.62 1.08
N VAL A 114 30.75 9.79 0.51
CA VAL A 114 30.14 10.22 -0.75
C VAL A 114 30.50 9.29 -1.90
N GLU A 115 31.77 8.91 -2.03
CA GLU A 115 32.22 7.97 -3.06
C GLU A 115 31.58 6.60 -2.89
N SER A 116 31.47 6.09 -1.65
CA SER A 116 30.83 4.82 -1.33
C SER A 116 29.35 4.82 -1.71
N ILE A 117 28.56 5.80 -1.23
CA ILE A 117 27.13 5.85 -1.51
C ILE A 117 26.85 6.14 -2.99
N ALA A 118 27.69 6.91 -3.66
CA ALA A 118 27.56 7.19 -5.09
C ALA A 118 27.81 5.92 -5.93
N ALA A 119 28.78 5.09 -5.54
CA ALA A 119 29.01 3.80 -6.18
C ALA A 119 27.84 2.82 -5.97
N GLU A 120 27.35 2.73 -4.75
CA GLU A 120 26.21 1.90 -4.37
C GLU A 120 24.93 2.25 -5.14
N LEU A 121 24.65 3.52 -5.32
CA LEU A 121 23.47 3.99 -6.05
C LEU A 121 23.72 4.20 -7.56
N HIS A 122 24.88 3.79 -8.09
CA HIS A 122 25.26 3.90 -9.49
C HIS A 122 25.24 5.33 -10.04
N ILE A 123 25.57 6.34 -9.21
CA ILE A 123 25.60 7.77 -9.57
C ILE A 123 26.98 8.40 -9.53
N THR A 124 28.06 7.61 -9.44
CA THR A 124 29.45 8.10 -9.39
C THR A 124 29.79 9.04 -10.56
N HIS A 125 29.30 8.73 -11.77
CA HIS A 125 29.51 9.53 -12.98
C HIS A 125 28.78 10.88 -12.95
N LEU A 126 27.86 11.10 -12.00
CA LEU A 126 27.06 12.31 -11.84
C LEU A 126 27.64 13.28 -10.79
N LEU A 127 28.62 12.88 -9.99
CA LEU A 127 29.08 13.64 -8.81
C LEU A 127 29.39 15.12 -9.08
N LYS A 128 29.92 15.45 -10.25
CA LYS A 128 30.24 16.82 -10.64
C LYS A 128 29.12 17.55 -11.42
N ARG A 129 27.98 16.89 -11.61
CA ARG A 129 26.85 17.44 -12.36
C ARG A 129 25.91 18.22 -11.42
N LYS A 130 25.38 19.36 -11.89
CA LYS A 130 24.34 20.09 -11.14
C LYS A 130 23.06 19.29 -11.14
N VAL A 131 22.35 19.27 -10.01
CA VAL A 131 21.11 18.48 -9.85
C VAL A 131 19.99 18.96 -10.77
N SER A 132 20.02 20.23 -11.22
CA SER A 132 19.06 20.75 -12.21
C SER A 132 19.19 20.13 -13.61
N HIS A 133 20.29 19.43 -13.90
CA HIS A 133 20.55 18.76 -15.17
C HIS A 133 20.38 17.24 -15.09
N LEU A 134 19.77 16.74 -14.03
CA LEU A 134 19.50 15.33 -13.80
C LEU A 134 18.08 14.98 -14.23
N SER A 135 17.89 13.74 -14.72
CA SER A 135 16.57 13.13 -14.87
C SER A 135 15.89 12.95 -13.52
N GLY A 136 14.57 12.76 -13.49
CA GLY A 136 13.83 12.52 -12.25
C GLY A 136 14.39 11.35 -11.42
N GLY A 137 14.71 10.23 -12.08
CA GLY A 137 15.31 9.08 -11.42
C GLY A 137 16.71 9.31 -10.87
N GLU A 138 17.56 10.08 -11.60
CA GLU A 138 18.87 10.47 -11.09
C GLU A 138 18.75 11.39 -9.87
N GLN A 139 17.79 12.34 -9.90
CA GLN A 139 17.50 13.20 -8.74
C GLN A 139 17.06 12.39 -7.53
N GLN A 140 16.22 11.38 -7.74
CA GLN A 140 15.75 10.50 -6.69
C GLN A 140 16.87 9.67 -6.07
N ARG A 141 17.77 9.08 -6.88
CA ARG A 141 18.97 8.38 -6.37
C ARG A 141 19.85 9.30 -5.54
N VAL A 142 20.01 10.55 -5.95
CA VAL A 142 20.75 11.56 -5.17
C VAL A 142 20.03 11.88 -3.85
N ALA A 143 18.71 12.04 -3.86
CA ALA A 143 17.92 12.28 -2.65
C ALA A 143 18.01 11.11 -1.68
N LEU A 144 17.92 9.87 -2.20
CA LEU A 144 18.11 8.66 -1.43
C LEU A 144 19.52 8.60 -0.81
N GLY A 145 20.56 8.83 -1.61
CA GLY A 145 21.95 8.86 -1.13
C GLY A 145 22.15 9.89 -0.02
N ARG A 146 21.55 11.09 -0.16
CA ARG A 146 21.58 12.12 0.87
C ARG A 146 20.90 11.70 2.18
N ALA A 147 19.84 10.89 2.10
CA ALA A 147 19.19 10.32 3.28
C ALA A 147 20.06 9.23 3.94
N LEU A 148 20.64 8.33 3.13
CA LEU A 148 21.41 7.17 3.60
C LEU A 148 22.76 7.55 4.22
N ILE A 149 23.44 8.57 3.70
CA ILE A 149 24.84 8.91 4.02
C ILE A 149 25.08 9.20 5.52
N ARG A 150 24.06 9.62 6.25
CA ARG A 150 24.13 9.97 7.68
C ARG A 150 24.05 8.77 8.62
N LYS A 151 23.55 7.63 8.17
CA LYS A 151 23.20 6.48 9.00
C LYS A 151 22.28 6.88 10.18
N PRO A 152 21.09 7.43 9.89
CA PRO A 152 20.14 7.86 10.91
C PRO A 152 19.54 6.65 11.63
N ARG A 153 18.81 6.91 12.74
CA ARG A 153 18.10 5.85 13.48
C ARG A 153 16.91 5.29 12.72
N ILE A 154 16.19 6.15 11.97
CA ILE A 154 15.04 5.79 11.14
C ILE A 154 15.10 6.58 9.84
N TYR A 155 14.73 5.91 8.74
CA TYR A 155 14.49 6.52 7.43
C TYR A 155 13.00 6.72 7.24
N ILE A 156 12.59 7.95 7.03
CA ILE A 156 11.20 8.33 6.78
C ILE A 156 11.08 8.72 5.30
N LEU A 157 10.23 8.00 4.56
CA LEU A 157 10.12 8.12 3.12
C LEU A 157 8.67 8.48 2.74
N ASP A 158 8.47 9.67 2.18
CA ASP A 158 7.15 10.13 1.72
C ASP A 158 7.06 9.98 0.21
N GLU A 159 6.25 9.04 -0.29
CA GLU A 159 6.06 8.70 -1.72
C GLU A 159 7.40 8.50 -2.46
N PRO A 160 8.31 7.63 -1.98
CA PRO A 160 9.70 7.62 -2.45
C PRO A 160 9.89 7.21 -3.90
N ILE A 161 8.91 6.60 -4.57
CA ILE A 161 9.00 6.07 -5.93
C ILE A 161 7.74 6.31 -6.77
N SER A 162 6.78 7.11 -6.29
CA SER A 162 5.48 7.31 -6.94
C SER A 162 5.55 8.05 -8.28
N SER A 163 6.50 8.98 -8.43
CA SER A 163 6.65 9.83 -9.62
C SER A 163 7.50 9.23 -10.74
N LEU A 164 7.88 7.96 -10.63
CA LEU A 164 8.79 7.28 -11.56
C LEU A 164 8.05 6.45 -12.60
N ASP A 165 8.71 6.28 -13.76
CA ASP A 165 8.32 5.27 -14.73
C ASP A 165 8.46 3.85 -14.16
N TYR A 166 7.76 2.90 -14.78
CA TYR A 166 7.65 1.52 -14.30
C TYR A 166 9.01 0.85 -14.08
N LYS A 167 9.93 0.95 -15.06
CA LYS A 167 11.24 0.28 -15.00
C LYS A 167 12.10 0.79 -13.86
N LEU A 168 12.17 2.11 -13.72
CA LEU A 168 12.96 2.75 -12.67
C LEU A 168 12.36 2.49 -11.28
N ARG A 169 11.03 2.38 -11.20
CA ARG A 169 10.33 2.01 -9.97
C ARG A 169 10.73 0.61 -9.51
N GLU A 170 10.72 -0.39 -10.40
CA GLU A 170 11.16 -1.76 -10.06
C GLU A 170 12.64 -1.82 -9.62
N GLU A 171 13.52 -1.09 -10.33
CA GLU A 171 14.94 -1.02 -9.95
C GLU A 171 15.11 -0.46 -8.53
N LEU A 172 14.41 0.63 -8.20
CA LEU A 172 14.52 1.26 -6.89
C LEU A 172 13.81 0.48 -5.78
N GLN A 173 12.70 -0.21 -6.06
CA GLN A 173 12.09 -1.14 -5.10
C GLN A 173 13.09 -2.22 -4.67
N THR A 174 13.74 -2.83 -5.65
CA THR A 174 14.79 -3.84 -5.41
C THR A 174 15.95 -3.26 -4.59
N GLU A 175 16.37 -2.04 -4.91
CA GLU A 175 17.46 -1.36 -4.20
C GLU A 175 17.09 -0.99 -2.77
N PHE A 176 15.88 -0.46 -2.51
CA PHE A 176 15.39 -0.19 -1.15
C PHE A 176 15.34 -1.47 -0.30
N LYS A 177 14.84 -2.55 -0.88
CA LYS A 177 14.76 -3.84 -0.19
C LYS A 177 16.16 -4.38 0.12
N ARG A 178 17.08 -4.35 -0.84
CA ARG A 178 18.49 -4.75 -0.66
C ARG A 178 19.16 -3.96 0.46
N ILE A 179 19.05 -2.62 0.44
CA ILE A 179 19.62 -1.73 1.46
C ILE A 179 19.02 -2.03 2.84
N HIS A 180 17.70 -2.23 2.90
CA HIS A 180 17.02 -2.58 4.15
C HIS A 180 17.54 -3.89 4.73
N GLU A 181 17.60 -4.95 3.92
CA GLU A 181 18.06 -6.30 4.34
C GLU A 181 19.54 -6.31 4.69
N GLU A 182 20.40 -5.67 3.88
CA GLU A 182 21.85 -5.68 4.08
C GLU A 182 22.29 -4.89 5.33
N TYR A 183 21.64 -3.73 5.59
CA TYR A 183 22.03 -2.86 6.72
C TYR A 183 21.13 -2.97 7.94
N GLY A 184 20.04 -3.74 7.88
CA GLY A 184 19.09 -3.90 8.99
C GLY A 184 18.47 -2.55 9.43
N ILE A 185 18.25 -1.64 8.49
CA ILE A 185 17.77 -0.29 8.78
C ILE A 185 16.27 -0.27 9.03
N THR A 186 15.81 0.60 9.94
CA THR A 186 14.39 0.84 10.17
C THR A 186 13.87 1.87 9.16
N ILE A 187 12.81 1.52 8.43
CA ILE A 187 12.18 2.39 7.43
C ILE A 187 10.70 2.56 7.79
N LEU A 188 10.24 3.81 7.82
CA LEU A 188 8.83 4.17 7.84
C LEU A 188 8.52 4.90 6.53
N SER A 189 7.75 4.27 5.65
CA SER A 189 7.36 4.85 4.37
C SER A 189 5.86 5.11 4.29
N ALA A 190 5.46 6.07 3.47
CA ALA A 190 4.08 6.30 3.09
C ALA A 190 3.94 6.26 1.57
N THR A 191 2.90 5.58 1.08
CA THR A 191 2.57 5.55 -0.35
C THR A 191 1.09 5.30 -0.59
N HIS A 192 0.63 5.59 -1.80
CA HIS A 192 -0.68 5.18 -2.30
C HIS A 192 -0.56 4.01 -3.30
N ASP A 193 0.66 3.61 -3.66
CA ASP A 193 0.94 2.51 -4.59
C ASP A 193 0.98 1.18 -3.82
N ASN A 194 -0.09 0.40 -4.00
CA ASN A 194 -0.24 -0.91 -3.35
C ASN A 194 0.79 -1.93 -3.84
N ILE A 195 1.16 -1.91 -5.12
CA ILE A 195 2.15 -2.85 -5.69
C ILE A 195 3.49 -2.65 -4.99
N SER A 196 3.95 -1.40 -4.89
CA SER A 196 5.20 -1.06 -4.19
C SER A 196 5.15 -1.42 -2.71
N ALA A 197 4.03 -1.11 -2.03
CA ALA A 197 3.85 -1.46 -0.63
C ALA A 197 3.95 -2.97 -0.39
N MET A 198 3.24 -3.76 -1.21
CA MET A 198 3.25 -5.23 -1.14
C MET A 198 4.63 -5.85 -1.42
N ALA A 199 5.42 -5.23 -2.32
CA ALA A 199 6.74 -5.72 -2.70
C ALA A 199 7.83 -5.44 -1.65
N MET A 200 7.75 -4.31 -0.95
CA MET A 200 8.84 -3.83 -0.08
C MET A 200 8.58 -4.02 1.41
N ALA A 201 7.34 -3.94 1.86
CA ALA A 201 7.03 -3.85 3.28
C ALA A 201 7.22 -5.17 4.03
N SER A 202 7.81 -5.10 5.23
CA SER A 202 7.70 -6.16 6.23
C SER A 202 6.28 -6.20 6.82
N ARG A 203 5.74 -5.01 7.15
CA ARG A 203 4.35 -4.82 7.56
C ARG A 203 3.77 -3.56 6.92
N ILE A 204 2.45 -3.60 6.70
CA ILE A 204 1.69 -2.50 6.13
C ILE A 204 0.63 -2.05 7.15
N GLY A 205 0.48 -0.74 7.32
CA GLY A 205 -0.65 -0.13 7.99
C GLY A 205 -1.57 0.52 6.95
N ILE A 206 -2.79 0.01 6.79
CA ILE A 206 -3.78 0.64 5.91
C ILE A 206 -4.37 1.85 6.62
N MET A 207 -4.22 3.02 5.99
CA MET A 207 -4.70 4.28 6.54
C MET A 207 -5.83 4.88 5.71
N GLU A 208 -6.92 5.23 6.37
CA GLU A 208 -8.06 5.93 5.78
C GLU A 208 -8.61 6.96 6.77
N ARG A 209 -8.92 8.17 6.27
CA ARG A 209 -9.54 9.26 7.04
C ARG A 209 -8.85 9.54 8.38
N GLY A 210 -7.52 9.58 8.37
CA GLY A 210 -6.71 9.89 9.55
C GLY A 210 -6.47 8.72 10.51
N ARG A 211 -7.02 7.53 10.26
CA ARG A 211 -6.94 6.36 11.14
C ARG A 211 -6.23 5.18 10.47
N ILE A 212 -5.53 4.38 11.25
CA ILE A 212 -5.07 3.06 10.80
C ILE A 212 -6.21 2.07 11.00
N ILE A 213 -6.64 1.43 9.89
CA ILE A 213 -7.76 0.48 9.89
C ILE A 213 -7.28 -0.94 10.13
N GLN A 214 -6.14 -1.31 9.52
CA GLN A 214 -5.56 -2.65 9.65
C GLN A 214 -4.04 -2.56 9.60
N VAL A 215 -3.38 -3.40 10.38
CA VAL A 215 -1.93 -3.60 10.34
C VAL A 215 -1.64 -5.09 10.23
N GLY A 216 -0.74 -5.47 9.35
CA GLY A 216 -0.31 -6.85 9.16
C GLY A 216 0.81 -6.96 8.13
N THR A 217 1.30 -8.16 7.91
CA THR A 217 2.17 -8.45 6.76
C THR A 217 1.37 -8.27 5.46
N PRO A 218 2.04 -8.03 4.32
CA PRO A 218 1.36 -7.96 3.01
C PRO A 218 0.41 -9.14 2.78
N ARG A 219 0.87 -10.36 3.10
CA ARG A 219 0.08 -11.59 2.93
C ARG A 219 -1.15 -11.63 3.84
N GLU A 220 -1.01 -11.27 5.12
CA GLU A 220 -2.13 -11.26 6.08
C GLU A 220 -3.23 -10.30 5.63
N ILE A 221 -2.87 -9.07 5.23
CA ILE A 221 -3.86 -8.08 4.79
C ILE A 221 -4.57 -8.51 3.50
N TYR A 222 -3.85 -9.16 2.58
CA TYR A 222 -4.41 -9.67 1.33
C TYR A 222 -5.38 -10.84 1.57
N ILE A 223 -5.01 -11.80 2.42
CA ILE A 223 -5.82 -12.98 2.70
C ILE A 223 -7.01 -12.66 3.63
N ASP A 224 -6.82 -11.73 4.56
CA ASP A 224 -7.83 -11.42 5.59
C ASP A 224 -8.08 -9.90 5.70
N PRO A 225 -8.60 -9.24 4.62
CA PRO A 225 -8.98 -7.85 4.69
C PRO A 225 -10.19 -7.68 5.63
N VAL A 226 -10.07 -6.76 6.62
CA VAL A 226 -11.12 -6.54 7.63
C VAL A 226 -12.31 -5.75 7.10
N SER A 227 -12.21 -5.14 5.93
CA SER A 227 -13.28 -4.35 5.32
C SER A 227 -13.16 -4.28 3.80
N VAL A 228 -14.25 -3.86 3.15
CA VAL A 228 -14.30 -3.51 1.72
C VAL A 228 -13.23 -2.48 1.35
N SER A 229 -13.04 -1.47 2.19
CA SER A 229 -12.04 -0.43 1.96
C SER A 229 -10.62 -1.00 1.89
N VAL A 230 -10.26 -1.86 2.84
CA VAL A 230 -8.95 -2.54 2.85
C VAL A 230 -8.79 -3.40 1.60
N ALA A 231 -9.78 -4.22 1.25
CA ALA A 231 -9.71 -5.09 0.07
C ALA A 231 -9.58 -4.30 -1.24
N ARG A 232 -10.20 -3.11 -1.33
CA ARG A 232 -10.04 -2.22 -2.50
C ARG A 232 -8.66 -1.59 -2.60
N ILE A 233 -8.06 -1.25 -1.46
CA ILE A 233 -6.75 -0.59 -1.43
C ILE A 233 -5.63 -1.57 -1.76
N ILE A 234 -5.71 -2.82 -1.26
CA ILE A 234 -4.58 -3.75 -1.33
C ILE A 234 -4.49 -4.52 -2.66
N GLY A 235 -5.58 -4.68 -3.41
CA GLY A 235 -5.63 -5.50 -4.63
C GLY A 235 -5.22 -4.77 -5.90
N ALA A 236 -4.51 -5.45 -6.79
CA ALA A 236 -4.21 -5.00 -8.16
C ALA A 236 -4.28 -6.19 -9.14
N PRO A 237 -5.41 -6.41 -9.81
CA PRO A 237 -6.69 -5.69 -9.70
C PRO A 237 -7.36 -5.82 -8.33
N SER A 238 -8.26 -4.89 -8.02
CA SER A 238 -9.00 -4.93 -6.77
C SER A 238 -9.98 -6.11 -6.70
N MET A 239 -10.35 -6.52 -5.47
CA MET A 239 -11.37 -7.54 -5.24
C MET A 239 -12.68 -7.17 -5.93
N ASN A 240 -13.34 -8.14 -6.54
CA ASN A 240 -14.72 -8.00 -7.03
C ASN A 240 -15.69 -7.94 -5.84
N PHE A 241 -16.74 -7.15 -5.98
CA PHE A 241 -17.80 -7.06 -4.98
C PHE A 241 -19.15 -7.22 -5.67
N LEU A 242 -19.91 -8.21 -5.23
CA LEU A 242 -21.26 -8.50 -5.69
C LEU A 242 -22.27 -8.23 -4.57
N GLU A 243 -23.25 -7.38 -4.84
CA GLU A 243 -24.38 -7.21 -3.94
C GLU A 243 -25.33 -8.41 -4.09
N CYS A 244 -25.58 -9.08 -2.98
CA CYS A 244 -26.36 -10.33 -2.95
C CYS A 244 -27.46 -10.29 -1.92
N ASN A 245 -28.55 -11.02 -2.22
CA ASN A 245 -29.69 -11.20 -1.34
C ASN A 245 -29.77 -12.64 -0.81
N LEU A 246 -30.04 -12.79 0.46
CA LEU A 246 -30.31 -14.09 1.11
C LEU A 246 -31.81 -14.39 1.04
N ALA A 247 -32.20 -15.37 0.24
CA ALA A 247 -33.58 -15.81 0.09
C ALA A 247 -33.65 -17.33 -0.14
N GLU A 248 -34.71 -17.99 0.28
CA GLU A 248 -35.01 -19.42 -0.02
C GLU A 248 -33.84 -20.39 0.25
N GLU A 249 -33.12 -20.15 1.35
CA GLU A 249 -31.89 -20.89 1.71
C GLU A 249 -30.74 -20.78 0.67
N LYS A 250 -30.75 -19.76 -0.18
CA LYS A 250 -29.76 -19.50 -1.22
C LYS A 250 -29.26 -18.06 -1.14
N LEU A 251 -28.13 -17.82 -1.81
CA LEU A 251 -27.56 -16.50 -2.01
C LEU A 251 -27.70 -16.14 -3.49
N PHE A 252 -28.37 -15.02 -3.79
CA PHE A 252 -28.62 -14.57 -5.15
C PHE A 252 -27.91 -13.24 -5.42
N VAL A 253 -27.34 -13.10 -6.60
CA VAL A 253 -26.85 -11.79 -7.09
C VAL A 253 -28.02 -10.82 -7.16
N GLU A 254 -27.88 -9.60 -6.61
CA GLU A 254 -28.95 -8.60 -6.62
C GLU A 254 -29.29 -8.19 -8.05
N GLY A 255 -30.59 -8.10 -8.38
CA GLY A 255 -31.09 -7.79 -9.72
C GLY A 255 -31.47 -9.02 -10.54
N ASP A 256 -30.84 -10.17 -10.31
CA ASP A 256 -31.12 -11.42 -11.04
C ASP A 256 -31.30 -12.60 -10.06
N ARG A 257 -32.56 -13.00 -9.86
CA ARG A 257 -32.90 -14.13 -8.96
C ARG A 257 -32.52 -15.51 -9.53
N ASP A 258 -32.23 -15.57 -10.84
CA ASP A 258 -31.88 -16.81 -11.51
C ASP A 258 -30.38 -17.15 -11.43
N LEU A 259 -29.56 -16.27 -10.78
CA LEU A 259 -28.13 -16.46 -10.57
C LEU A 259 -27.76 -16.75 -9.10
N PRO A 260 -28.04 -17.96 -8.59
CA PRO A 260 -27.67 -18.32 -7.24
C PRO A 260 -26.18 -18.61 -7.11
N ILE A 261 -25.49 -17.94 -6.23
CA ILE A 261 -24.13 -18.30 -5.84
C ILE A 261 -24.18 -19.55 -4.96
N PRO A 262 -23.51 -20.65 -5.34
CA PRO A 262 -23.51 -21.88 -4.55
C PRO A 262 -22.81 -21.66 -3.21
N ILE A 263 -23.56 -21.87 -2.12
CA ILE A 263 -23.03 -21.86 -0.74
C ILE A 263 -23.65 -23.01 0.07
N ALA A 264 -22.92 -23.50 1.06
CA ALA A 264 -23.43 -24.52 1.97
C ALA A 264 -24.55 -23.98 2.85
N SER A 265 -25.49 -24.84 3.25
CA SER A 265 -26.59 -24.49 4.19
C SER A 265 -26.07 -23.97 5.54
N SER A 266 -24.86 -24.38 5.96
CA SER A 266 -24.20 -23.88 7.17
C SER A 266 -23.81 -22.40 7.01
N THR A 267 -23.22 -22.03 5.89
CA THR A 267 -22.83 -20.66 5.51
C THR A 267 -24.06 -19.76 5.41
N PHE A 268 -25.11 -20.22 4.73
CA PHE A 268 -26.36 -19.49 4.65
C PHE A 268 -26.94 -19.17 6.04
N ARG A 269 -27.02 -20.16 6.93
CA ARG A 269 -27.54 -19.97 8.31
C ARG A 269 -26.67 -19.01 9.11
N ALA A 270 -25.34 -19.10 8.97
CA ALA A 270 -24.40 -18.20 9.65
C ALA A 270 -24.53 -16.76 9.16
N LEU A 271 -24.69 -16.55 7.85
CA LEU A 271 -24.94 -15.25 7.25
C LEU A 271 -26.28 -14.67 7.72
N LYS A 272 -27.36 -15.45 7.65
CA LYS A 272 -28.70 -15.02 8.06
C LYS A 272 -28.76 -14.49 9.50
N GLY A 273 -27.93 -15.05 10.38
CA GLY A 273 -27.83 -14.58 11.78
C GLY A 273 -27.04 -13.27 11.96
N ARG A 274 -26.37 -12.76 10.91
CA ARG A 274 -25.47 -11.60 10.98
C ARG A 274 -25.80 -10.47 10.02
N VAL A 275 -26.60 -10.73 8.99
CA VAL A 275 -27.15 -9.70 8.11
C VAL A 275 -28.44 -9.16 8.69
N GLY A 276 -28.70 -7.85 8.49
CA GLY A 276 -29.93 -7.20 8.98
C GLY A 276 -31.21 -7.76 8.36
N GLU A 277 -32.36 -7.20 8.73
CA GLU A 277 -33.69 -7.63 8.26
C GLU A 277 -33.85 -7.65 6.73
N GLN A 278 -33.06 -6.84 6.02
CA GLN A 278 -33.07 -6.79 4.55
C GLN A 278 -32.44 -8.01 3.88
N GLY A 279 -31.70 -8.85 4.62
CA GLY A 279 -31.05 -10.04 4.08
C GLY A 279 -29.97 -9.78 3.03
N LYS A 280 -29.42 -8.56 2.95
CA LYS A 280 -28.40 -8.15 1.99
C LYS A 280 -26.99 -8.40 2.52
N VAL A 281 -26.11 -8.88 1.64
CA VAL A 281 -24.69 -9.09 1.92
C VAL A 281 -23.86 -8.72 0.71
N LEU A 282 -22.68 -8.14 0.93
CA LEU A 282 -21.72 -7.89 -0.11
C LEU A 282 -20.73 -9.05 -0.17
N VAL A 283 -20.66 -9.72 -1.31
CA VAL A 283 -19.78 -10.87 -1.56
C VAL A 283 -18.53 -10.40 -2.26
N GLY A 284 -17.38 -10.62 -1.65
CA GLY A 284 -16.07 -10.34 -2.23
C GLY A 284 -15.43 -11.60 -2.82
N ILE A 285 -14.76 -11.46 -3.96
CA ILE A 285 -13.91 -12.51 -4.53
C ILE A 285 -12.75 -11.88 -5.30
N TRP A 286 -11.54 -12.41 -5.10
CA TRP A 286 -10.38 -11.95 -5.85
C TRP A 286 -10.46 -12.37 -7.33
N PRO A 287 -10.00 -11.53 -8.29
CA PRO A 287 -10.05 -11.84 -9.72
C PRO A 287 -9.38 -13.17 -10.10
N GLU A 288 -8.27 -13.52 -9.46
CA GLU A 288 -7.56 -14.78 -9.68
C GLU A 288 -8.26 -16.01 -9.08
N SER A 289 -9.29 -15.79 -8.27
CA SER A 289 -10.13 -16.85 -7.69
C SER A 289 -11.41 -17.11 -8.49
N VAL A 290 -11.71 -16.30 -9.48
CA VAL A 290 -12.84 -16.49 -10.41
C VAL A 290 -12.39 -17.40 -11.54
N LEU A 291 -12.95 -18.61 -11.62
CA LEU A 291 -12.67 -19.53 -12.73
C LEU A 291 -13.60 -19.23 -13.89
N VAL A 292 -13.05 -19.25 -15.12
CA VAL A 292 -13.81 -18.99 -16.36
C VAL A 292 -13.70 -20.17 -17.30
N SER A 293 -14.82 -20.61 -17.90
CA SER A 293 -14.89 -21.69 -18.87
C SER A 293 -15.85 -21.33 -20.01
N LYS A 294 -15.63 -21.93 -21.18
CA LYS A 294 -16.57 -21.90 -22.32
C LYS A 294 -17.63 -23.00 -22.18
N GLU A 295 -17.40 -23.99 -21.36
CA GLU A 295 -18.31 -25.12 -21.16
C GLU A 295 -19.06 -24.93 -19.84
N MET A 296 -20.37 -25.20 -19.88
CA MET A 296 -21.22 -25.19 -18.69
C MET A 296 -20.92 -26.39 -17.80
N ASN A 297 -20.69 -26.15 -16.52
CA ASN A 297 -20.55 -27.18 -15.50
C ASN A 297 -21.60 -26.97 -14.40
N GLU A 298 -21.85 -27.99 -13.61
CA GLU A 298 -22.79 -27.91 -12.51
C GLU A 298 -22.35 -26.85 -11.46
N GLY A 299 -23.27 -25.95 -11.11
CA GLY A 299 -23.00 -24.86 -10.16
C GLY A 299 -22.22 -23.66 -10.71
N TRP A 300 -21.99 -23.62 -12.03
CA TRP A 300 -21.39 -22.46 -12.68
C TRP A 300 -22.48 -21.45 -13.10
N LEU A 301 -22.13 -20.18 -13.10
CA LEU A 301 -23.02 -19.08 -13.43
C LEU A 301 -22.70 -18.56 -14.83
N GLU A 302 -23.74 -18.25 -15.58
CA GLU A 302 -23.61 -17.64 -16.92
C GLU A 302 -23.19 -16.18 -16.80
N ALA A 303 -22.24 -15.78 -17.63
CA ALA A 303 -21.73 -14.41 -17.71
C ALA A 303 -21.42 -14.02 -19.16
N VAL A 304 -21.49 -12.74 -19.47
CA VAL A 304 -21.21 -12.17 -20.79
C VAL A 304 -19.86 -11.44 -20.76
N VAL A 305 -19.03 -11.68 -21.76
CA VAL A 305 -17.73 -11.05 -21.90
C VAL A 305 -17.86 -9.60 -22.37
N GLU A 306 -17.44 -8.63 -21.54
CA GLU A 306 -17.39 -7.22 -21.91
C GLU A 306 -16.11 -6.90 -22.70
N ASN A 307 -14.95 -7.21 -22.12
CA ASN A 307 -13.65 -7.02 -22.77
C ASN A 307 -12.57 -7.91 -22.16
N VAL A 308 -11.42 -8.01 -22.84
CA VAL A 308 -10.21 -8.67 -22.33
C VAL A 308 -9.09 -7.65 -22.29
N GLU A 309 -8.47 -7.51 -21.12
CA GLU A 309 -7.32 -6.62 -20.87
C GLU A 309 -6.03 -7.44 -20.80
N TYR A 310 -4.96 -6.91 -21.36
CA TYR A 310 -3.63 -7.52 -21.32
C TYR A 310 -2.71 -6.72 -20.40
N HIS A 311 -2.27 -7.33 -19.29
CA HIS A 311 -1.33 -6.77 -18.35
C HIS A 311 -0.01 -7.54 -18.43
N GLY A 312 0.78 -7.26 -19.46
CA GLY A 312 1.98 -8.06 -19.76
C GLY A 312 1.61 -9.48 -20.19
N ALA A 313 2.03 -10.48 -19.41
CA ALA A 313 1.69 -11.88 -19.64
C ALA A 313 0.32 -12.29 -19.10
N GLU A 314 -0.23 -11.53 -18.17
CA GLU A 314 -1.52 -11.81 -17.56
C GLU A 314 -2.66 -11.25 -18.42
N ARG A 315 -3.76 -11.99 -18.49
CA ARG A 315 -4.98 -11.61 -19.20
C ARG A 315 -6.14 -11.57 -18.23
N PHE A 316 -6.75 -10.40 -18.11
CA PHE A 316 -7.96 -10.23 -17.32
C PHE A 316 -9.16 -10.07 -18.24
N VAL A 317 -10.28 -10.68 -17.86
CA VAL A 317 -11.55 -10.49 -18.54
C VAL A 317 -12.52 -9.75 -17.62
N ASN A 318 -13.19 -8.74 -18.16
CA ASN A 318 -14.34 -8.10 -17.53
C ASN A 318 -15.59 -8.81 -18.01
N LEU A 319 -16.43 -9.22 -17.09
CA LEU A 319 -17.61 -10.02 -17.29
C LEU A 319 -18.83 -9.34 -16.68
N THR A 320 -19.95 -9.39 -17.38
CA THR A 320 -21.25 -9.03 -16.79
C THR A 320 -21.91 -10.30 -16.27
N LEU A 321 -22.21 -10.31 -14.98
CA LEU A 321 -22.92 -11.37 -14.26
C LEU A 321 -24.26 -10.80 -13.76
N GLY A 322 -25.35 -11.10 -14.48
CA GLY A 322 -26.63 -10.39 -14.28
C GLY A 322 -26.48 -8.91 -14.63
N GLU A 323 -26.72 -8.03 -13.64
CA GLU A 323 -26.55 -6.57 -13.79
C GLU A 323 -25.21 -6.06 -13.21
N GLN A 324 -24.36 -6.94 -12.71
CA GLN A 324 -23.12 -6.59 -12.02
C GLN A 324 -21.89 -7.01 -12.82
N SER A 325 -20.84 -6.22 -12.72
CA SER A 325 -19.55 -6.50 -13.36
C SER A 325 -18.59 -7.18 -12.43
N ILE A 326 -17.87 -8.18 -12.95
CA ILE A 326 -16.75 -8.85 -12.27
C ILE A 326 -15.54 -8.94 -13.19
N LYS A 327 -14.36 -9.00 -12.60
CA LYS A 327 -13.09 -9.24 -13.30
C LYS A 327 -12.54 -10.60 -12.94
N ALA A 328 -12.01 -11.33 -13.91
CA ALA A 328 -11.37 -12.62 -13.71
C ALA A 328 -9.99 -12.67 -14.37
N LEU A 329 -9.05 -13.39 -13.77
CA LEU A 329 -7.80 -13.75 -14.40
C LEU A 329 -8.04 -14.96 -15.32
N LEU A 330 -7.72 -14.82 -16.62
CA LEU A 330 -7.91 -15.89 -17.60
C LEU A 330 -6.77 -16.90 -17.56
N ALA A 331 -7.12 -18.18 -17.58
CA ALA A 331 -6.18 -19.23 -17.92
C ALA A 331 -5.80 -19.17 -19.42
N ASP A 332 -4.62 -19.71 -19.78
CA ASP A 332 -4.07 -19.60 -21.14
C ASP A 332 -4.94 -20.25 -22.20
N GLU A 333 -5.67 -21.31 -21.85
CA GLU A 333 -6.53 -22.06 -22.77
C GLU A 333 -7.84 -21.32 -23.08
N VAL A 334 -8.24 -20.37 -22.25
CA VAL A 334 -9.51 -19.65 -22.40
C VAL A 334 -9.26 -18.38 -23.20
N ASN A 335 -9.83 -18.31 -24.40
CA ASN A 335 -9.77 -17.14 -25.28
C ASN A 335 -11.19 -16.70 -25.67
N PRO A 336 -11.89 -15.95 -24.81
CA PRO A 336 -13.24 -15.49 -25.06
C PRO A 336 -13.23 -14.27 -25.98
N GLN A 337 -14.33 -14.06 -26.72
CA GLN A 337 -14.54 -12.87 -27.54
C GLN A 337 -15.53 -11.91 -26.86
N HIS A 338 -15.43 -10.64 -27.19
CA HIS A 338 -16.41 -9.63 -26.75
C HIS A 338 -17.83 -10.07 -27.12
N GLY A 339 -18.77 -9.98 -26.18
CA GLY A 339 -20.16 -10.36 -26.34
C GLY A 339 -20.42 -11.88 -26.32
N SER A 340 -19.39 -12.73 -26.17
CA SER A 340 -19.60 -14.17 -26.02
C SER A 340 -20.06 -14.54 -24.61
N GLU A 341 -20.87 -15.58 -24.54
CA GLU A 341 -21.25 -16.23 -23.28
C GLU A 341 -20.11 -17.09 -22.76
N VAL A 342 -19.88 -17.03 -21.47
CA VAL A 342 -18.95 -17.87 -20.72
C VAL A 342 -19.58 -18.25 -19.40
N PHE A 343 -18.98 -19.22 -18.72
CA PHE A 343 -19.43 -19.69 -17.42
C PHE A 343 -18.37 -19.38 -16.37
N VAL A 344 -18.80 -18.92 -15.19
CA VAL A 344 -17.90 -18.57 -14.09
C VAL A 344 -18.20 -19.40 -12.85
N ASN A 345 -17.16 -19.81 -12.16
CA ASN A 345 -17.26 -20.46 -10.86
C ASN A 345 -16.78 -19.52 -9.75
N LEU A 346 -17.63 -19.31 -8.77
CA LEU A 346 -17.36 -18.55 -7.55
C LEU A 346 -17.31 -19.55 -6.39
N SER A 347 -16.16 -20.21 -6.21
CA SER A 347 -15.98 -21.21 -5.17
C SER A 347 -16.21 -20.62 -3.78
N GLU A 348 -17.08 -21.22 -2.97
CA GLU A 348 -17.44 -20.79 -1.62
C GLU A 348 -16.21 -20.55 -0.73
N GLU A 349 -15.19 -21.40 -0.83
CA GLU A 349 -13.95 -21.32 -0.05
C GLU A 349 -13.14 -20.05 -0.36
N LYS A 350 -13.42 -19.38 -1.49
CA LYS A 350 -12.77 -18.17 -1.96
C LYS A 350 -13.62 -16.91 -1.75
N LEU A 351 -14.83 -17.08 -1.21
CA LEU A 351 -15.74 -15.97 -0.96
C LEU A 351 -15.41 -15.26 0.35
N TYR A 352 -15.55 -13.96 0.30
CA TYR A 352 -15.48 -13.05 1.43
C TYR A 352 -16.85 -12.40 1.61
N PHE A 353 -17.32 -12.29 2.83
CA PHE A 353 -18.62 -11.70 3.11
C PHE A 353 -18.45 -10.41 3.90
N PHE A 354 -19.13 -9.35 3.46
CA PHE A 354 -19.07 -8.05 4.11
C PHE A 354 -20.47 -7.50 4.36
N SER A 355 -20.61 -6.73 5.43
CA SER A 355 -21.84 -6.01 5.73
C SER A 355 -22.04 -4.88 4.70
N VAL A 356 -23.21 -4.79 4.10
CA VAL A 356 -23.57 -3.70 3.18
C VAL A 356 -23.57 -2.36 3.92
N ASP A 357 -24.06 -2.32 5.16
CA ASP A 357 -24.21 -1.09 5.94
C ASP A 357 -22.86 -0.52 6.41
N THR A 358 -21.95 -1.38 6.86
CA THR A 358 -20.69 -0.95 7.51
C THR A 358 -19.45 -1.18 6.65
N GLY A 359 -19.56 -1.99 5.61
CA GLY A 359 -18.41 -2.45 4.82
C GLY A 359 -17.45 -3.38 5.59
N MET A 360 -17.76 -3.73 6.83
CA MET A 360 -16.92 -4.61 7.65
C MET A 360 -17.08 -6.07 7.26
N ARG A 361 -16.01 -6.85 7.40
CA ARG A 361 -16.03 -8.27 7.11
C ARG A 361 -16.94 -9.04 8.08
N ILE A 362 -17.70 -9.99 7.55
CA ILE A 362 -18.51 -10.93 8.30
C ILE A 362 -17.74 -12.25 8.40
N TYR A 363 -17.24 -12.58 9.58
CA TYR A 363 -16.57 -13.86 9.85
C TYR A 363 -17.61 -14.91 10.21
N LEU A 364 -17.59 -16.07 9.56
CA LEU A 364 -18.61 -17.11 9.70
C LEU A 364 -18.32 -18.14 10.82
N LYS A 365 -17.19 -17.97 11.52
CA LYS A 365 -16.81 -18.85 12.65
C LYS A 365 -17.28 -18.30 13.98
#